data_7f0c92fbdbaad95875c94ea7aa8e320b
#
_entry.id   7f0c92fbdbaad95875c94ea7aa8e320b
#
_cell.length_a   1.000
_cell.length_b   1.000
_cell.length_c   1.000
_cell.angle_alpha   90.00
_cell.angle_beta   90.00
_cell.angle_gamma   90.00
#
_symmetry.space_group_name_H-M   'P 1'
#
loop_
_entity.id
_entity.type
_entity.pdbx_description
1 polymer ?
#
loop_
_entity_poly.entity_id
_entity_poly.type
_entity_poly.pdbx_seq_one_letter_code
_entity_poly.pdbx_strand_id
1 'polypeptide(L)'
;MLPGVKVTPEIAGIRGVEAGVDCRSPAGHTAFSDVDGLIDLVERIASATGLPVGIKSAVGESGFWDDLSLRMARTGTGPDFVVVDGGEGGTGAAPLAFADHVALPFRWGFARVYRAFREQDLTEDVAFVGSGKLGLPENALAALAMGCDSVNVGRTAMFAIGCIQAQKCHTDRCPTGVATQSARLQRGLDPTLKSVRCARYMASLRFELLRLSRACGVEHPALVTLDQIELLQDRWESIPLRQVVGYEDGWGQVSSGDRGELVDMMAADSDPAPEATD
;
A
#
# COMPACT_ATOMS: atom_id res chain seq x y z
N MET A 1 2.61 6.57 19.47
CA MET A 1 3.34 7.61 20.22
C MET A 1 4.74 7.73 19.67
N LEU A 2 5.17 8.93 19.27
CA LEU A 2 6.56 9.23 18.90
C LEU A 2 7.28 9.70 20.17
N PRO A 3 8.31 8.99 20.65
CA PRO A 3 8.96 9.37 21.90
C PRO A 3 9.72 10.70 21.76
N GLY A 4 9.71 11.52 22.81
CA GLY A 4 10.32 12.86 22.84
C GLY A 4 11.79 12.88 22.41
N VAL A 5 12.55 11.82 22.70
CA VAL A 5 13.95 11.68 22.26
C VAL A 5 14.08 11.73 20.72
N LYS A 6 13.04 11.42 19.97
CA LYS A 6 12.98 11.52 18.50
C LYS A 6 12.39 12.84 18.00
N VAL A 7 11.80 13.64 18.89
CA VAL A 7 11.22 14.95 18.56
C VAL A 7 12.31 16.02 18.62
N THR A 8 13.16 16.04 17.60
CA THR A 8 14.20 17.09 17.44
C THR A 8 13.53 18.45 17.18
N PRO A 9 14.25 19.59 17.34
CA PRO A 9 13.71 20.91 16.99
C PRO A 9 13.18 20.99 15.57
N GLU A 10 13.83 20.32 14.61
CA GLU A 10 13.38 20.23 13.21
C GLU A 10 12.03 19.49 13.11
N ILE A 11 11.94 18.30 13.70
CA ILE A 11 10.69 17.51 13.71
C ILE A 11 9.58 18.24 14.44
N ALA A 12 9.90 18.94 15.55
CA ALA A 12 8.95 19.75 16.29
C ALA A 12 8.37 20.89 15.43
N GLY A 13 9.23 21.59 14.69
CA GLY A 13 8.80 22.66 13.78
C GLY A 13 7.92 22.15 12.64
N ILE A 14 8.26 21.00 12.02
CA ILE A 14 7.47 20.38 10.96
C ILE A 14 6.09 19.91 11.47
N ARG A 15 6.04 19.36 12.68
CA ARG A 15 4.81 18.79 13.25
C ARG A 15 3.96 19.77 14.05
N GLY A 16 4.45 20.97 14.33
CA GLY A 16 3.78 21.94 15.19
C GLY A 16 3.63 21.48 16.65
N VAL A 17 4.64 20.74 17.16
CA VAL A 17 4.65 20.21 18.55
C VAL A 17 5.89 20.71 19.30
N GLU A 18 5.91 20.51 20.62
CA GLU A 18 7.05 20.89 21.46
C GLU A 18 8.23 19.93 21.32
N ALA A 19 9.45 20.45 21.13
CA ALA A 19 10.64 19.65 21.00
C ALA A 19 10.98 18.90 22.30
N GLY A 20 11.40 17.64 22.18
CA GLY A 20 11.78 16.81 23.32
C GLY A 20 10.59 16.21 24.09
N VAL A 21 9.36 16.52 23.69
CA VAL A 21 8.14 16.02 24.32
C VAL A 21 7.52 14.88 23.49
N ASP A 22 6.96 13.87 24.16
CA ASP A 22 6.28 12.76 23.52
C ASP A 22 5.10 13.25 22.66
N CYS A 23 5.12 12.95 21.36
CA CYS A 23 4.01 13.27 20.46
C CYS A 23 3.05 12.07 20.36
N ARG A 24 1.82 12.26 20.84
CA ARG A 24 0.77 11.23 20.80
C ARG A 24 -0.19 11.51 19.65
N SER A 25 -0.37 10.52 18.76
CA SER A 25 -1.44 10.58 17.78
C SER A 25 -2.79 10.43 18.45
N PRO A 26 -3.81 11.22 18.05
CA PRO A 26 -5.17 11.06 18.54
C PRO A 26 -5.76 9.71 18.09
N ALA A 27 -6.77 9.22 18.82
CA ALA A 27 -7.47 7.99 18.50
C ALA A 27 -8.37 8.13 17.26
N GLY A 28 -8.80 9.35 16.94
CA GLY A 28 -9.62 9.67 15.76
C GLY A 28 -9.18 10.98 15.14
N HIS A 29 -9.65 11.25 13.93
CA HIS A 29 -9.38 12.49 13.22
C HIS A 29 -10.21 13.64 13.84
N THR A 30 -9.64 14.82 14.02
CA THR A 30 -10.31 15.96 14.67
C THR A 30 -11.07 16.87 13.71
N ALA A 31 -10.85 16.74 12.40
CA ALA A 31 -11.47 17.60 11.39
C ALA A 31 -12.81 17.06 10.87
N PHE A 32 -13.16 15.82 11.20
CA PHE A 32 -14.45 15.21 10.86
C PHE A 32 -14.83 14.15 11.91
N SER A 33 -16.11 13.81 11.98
CA SER A 33 -16.65 12.81 12.90
C SER A 33 -17.45 11.70 12.20
N ASP A 34 -17.76 11.88 10.94
CA ASP A 34 -18.56 10.98 10.12
C ASP A 34 -18.09 11.01 8.66
N VAL A 35 -18.75 10.22 7.81
CA VAL A 35 -18.39 10.09 6.39
C VAL A 35 -18.67 11.37 5.62
N ASP A 36 -19.74 12.10 5.92
CA ASP A 36 -20.04 13.37 5.25
C ASP A 36 -18.94 14.41 5.53
N GLY A 37 -18.57 14.55 6.81
CA GLY A 37 -17.46 15.43 7.20
C GLY A 37 -16.10 15.03 6.60
N LEU A 38 -15.86 13.73 6.38
CA LEU A 38 -14.69 13.27 5.67
C LEU A 38 -14.71 13.72 4.20
N ILE A 39 -15.83 13.52 3.49
CA ILE A 39 -15.99 13.94 2.10
C ILE A 39 -15.80 15.47 2.01
N ASP A 40 -16.45 16.24 2.88
CA ASP A 40 -16.29 17.69 2.94
C ASP A 40 -14.82 18.12 3.15
N LEU A 41 -14.06 17.39 3.98
CA LEU A 41 -12.65 17.66 4.19
C LEU A 41 -11.83 17.39 2.92
N VAL A 42 -12.08 16.26 2.25
CA VAL A 42 -11.42 15.88 0.99
C VAL A 42 -11.66 16.95 -0.06
N GLU A 43 -12.90 17.34 -0.29
CA GLU A 43 -13.29 18.35 -1.28
C GLU A 43 -12.67 19.74 -0.98
N ARG A 44 -12.62 20.13 0.28
CA ARG A 44 -11.95 21.38 0.68
C ARG A 44 -10.46 21.36 0.36
N ILE A 45 -9.78 20.22 0.60
CA ILE A 45 -8.35 20.08 0.31
C ILE A 45 -8.14 20.10 -1.21
N ALA A 46 -8.94 19.33 -1.96
CA ALA A 46 -8.90 19.30 -3.42
C ALA A 46 -9.09 20.69 -4.02
N SER A 47 -10.12 21.41 -3.58
CA SER A 47 -10.42 22.80 -4.03
C SER A 47 -9.29 23.78 -3.68
N ALA A 48 -8.65 23.61 -2.52
CA ALA A 48 -7.58 24.52 -2.09
C ALA A 48 -6.24 24.26 -2.79
N THR A 49 -5.99 23.04 -3.23
CA THR A 49 -4.69 22.61 -3.78
C THR A 49 -4.71 22.40 -5.28
N GLY A 50 -5.88 22.08 -5.85
CA GLY A 50 -6.01 21.62 -7.24
C GLY A 50 -5.36 20.25 -7.50
N LEU A 51 -5.13 19.45 -6.46
CA LEU A 51 -4.47 18.15 -6.54
C LEU A 51 -5.44 17.02 -6.15
N PRO A 52 -5.23 15.79 -6.65
CA PRO A 52 -5.97 14.61 -6.19
C PRO A 52 -5.79 14.42 -4.69
N VAL A 53 -6.88 14.07 -4.01
CA VAL A 53 -6.90 13.85 -2.56
C VAL A 53 -7.42 12.44 -2.26
N GLY A 54 -6.65 11.67 -1.53
CA GLY A 54 -7.03 10.32 -1.15
C GLY A 54 -7.01 10.08 0.35
N ILE A 55 -7.51 8.94 0.73
CA ILE A 55 -7.49 8.47 2.11
C ILE A 55 -6.66 7.20 2.26
N LYS A 56 -6.04 7.04 3.41
CA LYS A 56 -5.37 5.79 3.79
C LYS A 56 -5.95 5.28 5.09
N SER A 57 -6.41 4.02 5.09
CA SER A 57 -6.94 3.38 6.29
C SER A 57 -6.65 1.89 6.32
N ALA A 58 -6.52 1.38 7.53
CA ALA A 58 -6.64 -0.05 7.81
C ALA A 58 -8.13 -0.44 7.82
N VAL A 59 -8.40 -1.72 7.60
CA VAL A 59 -9.76 -2.23 7.52
C VAL A 59 -10.08 -3.08 8.76
N GLY A 60 -11.08 -2.65 9.51
CA GLY A 60 -11.70 -3.43 10.59
C GLY A 60 -13.11 -3.83 10.19
N GLU A 61 -14.06 -2.97 10.50
CA GLU A 61 -15.46 -3.12 10.09
C GLU A 61 -15.68 -2.66 8.65
N SER A 62 -16.65 -3.28 7.96
CA SER A 62 -17.00 -2.90 6.59
C SER A 62 -17.89 -1.66 6.51
N GLY A 63 -18.73 -1.41 7.51
CA GLY A 63 -19.78 -0.38 7.46
C GLY A 63 -19.31 1.03 7.09
N PHE A 64 -18.09 1.40 7.47
CA PHE A 64 -17.49 2.67 7.01
C PHE A 64 -17.32 2.72 5.48
N TRP A 65 -16.84 1.64 4.89
CA TRP A 65 -16.56 1.57 3.46
C TRP A 65 -17.84 1.50 2.63
N ASP A 66 -18.85 0.77 3.16
CA ASP A 66 -20.18 0.69 2.55
C ASP A 66 -20.85 2.07 2.56
N ASP A 67 -20.80 2.79 3.68
CA ASP A 67 -21.35 4.15 3.80
C ASP A 67 -20.60 5.15 2.91
N LEU A 68 -19.27 5.09 2.85
CA LEU A 68 -18.45 5.95 2.01
C LEU A 68 -18.78 5.77 0.54
N SER A 69 -18.73 4.54 0.03
CA SER A 69 -19.02 4.26 -1.39
C SER A 69 -20.44 4.66 -1.79
N LEU A 70 -21.42 4.37 -0.92
CA LEU A 70 -22.80 4.76 -1.16
C LEU A 70 -22.98 6.28 -1.26
N ARG A 71 -22.30 7.05 -0.41
CA ARG A 71 -22.36 8.51 -0.44
C ARG A 71 -21.65 9.09 -1.64
N MET A 72 -20.48 8.57 -1.99
CA MET A 72 -19.76 8.95 -3.21
C MET A 72 -20.62 8.72 -4.47
N ALA A 73 -21.27 7.56 -4.58
CA ALA A 73 -22.17 7.27 -5.69
C ALA A 73 -23.37 8.25 -5.79
N ARG A 74 -23.84 8.78 -4.65
CA ARG A 74 -24.95 9.74 -4.62
C ARG A 74 -24.54 11.15 -4.91
N THR A 75 -23.35 11.57 -4.48
CA THR A 75 -22.90 12.95 -4.54
C THR A 75 -21.97 13.24 -5.72
N GLY A 76 -21.33 12.21 -6.26
CA GLY A 76 -20.25 12.35 -7.26
C GLY A 76 -19.00 13.03 -6.69
N THR A 77 -18.82 13.02 -5.35
CA THR A 77 -17.69 13.64 -4.64
C THR A 77 -17.07 12.67 -3.66
N GLY A 78 -15.78 12.86 -3.33
CA GLY A 78 -15.07 12.04 -2.37
C GLY A 78 -13.61 11.82 -2.75
N PRO A 79 -12.90 10.87 -2.11
CA PRO A 79 -11.49 10.65 -2.40
C PRO A 79 -11.23 10.13 -3.82
N ASP A 80 -10.25 10.74 -4.50
CA ASP A 80 -9.77 10.32 -5.82
C ASP A 80 -9.02 8.97 -5.77
N PHE A 81 -8.45 8.64 -4.61
CA PHE A 81 -7.78 7.36 -4.40
C PHE A 81 -7.92 6.85 -2.97
N VAL A 82 -7.89 5.53 -2.83
CA VAL A 82 -7.98 4.84 -1.54
C VAL A 82 -6.75 3.95 -1.35
N VAL A 83 -5.99 4.21 -0.28
CA VAL A 83 -4.90 3.32 0.14
C VAL A 83 -5.41 2.37 1.21
N VAL A 84 -5.55 1.10 0.87
CA VAL A 84 -5.95 0.05 1.81
C VAL A 84 -4.71 -0.52 2.49
N ASP A 85 -4.59 -0.32 3.80
CA ASP A 85 -3.46 -0.83 4.59
C ASP A 85 -3.86 -2.10 5.32
N GLY A 86 -3.16 -3.19 5.05
CA GLY A 86 -3.38 -4.46 5.75
C GLY A 86 -2.79 -4.45 7.15
N GLY A 87 -3.27 -5.35 8.00
CA GLY A 87 -2.77 -5.59 9.35
C GLY A 87 -1.32 -6.09 9.41
N GLU A 88 -0.73 -6.49 8.27
CA GLU A 88 0.67 -6.94 8.17
C GLU A 88 1.71 -5.84 8.33
N GLY A 89 1.27 -4.60 8.35
CA GLY A 89 2.14 -3.45 8.55
C GLY A 89 2.50 -3.23 10.00
N GLY A 90 3.25 -2.24 10.21
CA GLY A 90 3.60 -1.70 11.51
C GLY A 90 4.32 -0.40 11.28
N THR A 91 4.27 0.49 12.23
CA THR A 91 4.97 1.76 12.13
C THR A 91 6.17 1.81 13.06
N GLY A 92 7.14 2.66 12.77
CA GLY A 92 8.27 2.90 13.66
C GLY A 92 7.89 3.50 15.02
N ALA A 93 6.64 3.92 15.20
CA ALA A 93 6.10 4.48 16.44
C ALA A 93 5.03 3.59 17.10
N ALA A 94 4.57 2.52 16.43
CA ALA A 94 3.57 1.63 16.98
C ALA A 94 4.18 0.69 18.05
N PRO A 95 3.42 0.35 19.10
CA PRO A 95 3.77 -0.76 19.99
C PRO A 95 3.90 -2.05 19.19
N LEU A 96 4.80 -2.95 19.62
CA LEU A 96 5.02 -4.24 18.94
C LEU A 96 3.74 -5.08 18.85
N ALA A 97 2.86 -4.99 19.84
CA ALA A 97 1.57 -5.67 19.84
C ALA A 97 0.63 -5.23 18.70
N PHE A 98 0.87 -4.08 18.07
CA PHE A 98 0.06 -3.62 16.95
C PHE A 98 0.66 -4.02 15.59
N ALA A 99 1.95 -4.30 15.56
CA ALA A 99 2.62 -4.70 14.33
C ALA A 99 2.18 -6.11 13.91
N ASP A 100 1.66 -6.25 12.72
CA ASP A 100 1.14 -7.50 12.14
C ASP A 100 -0.14 -8.07 12.81
N HIS A 101 -0.82 -7.31 13.71
CA HIS A 101 -1.91 -7.88 14.51
C HIS A 101 -3.18 -7.02 14.59
N VAL A 102 -3.14 -5.76 14.20
CA VAL A 102 -4.30 -4.86 14.28
C VAL A 102 -4.83 -4.56 12.89
N ALA A 103 -6.11 -4.76 12.67
CA ALA A 103 -6.81 -4.74 11.41
C ALA A 103 -6.78 -6.09 10.65
N LEU A 104 -7.58 -6.18 9.59
CA LEU A 104 -7.62 -7.34 8.73
C LEU A 104 -6.31 -7.50 7.93
N PRO A 105 -5.87 -8.71 7.65
CA PRO A 105 -4.84 -8.95 6.65
C PRO A 105 -5.23 -8.31 5.31
N PHE A 106 -4.23 -7.84 4.55
CA PHE A 106 -4.43 -7.07 3.32
C PHE A 106 -5.47 -7.68 2.37
N ARG A 107 -5.33 -8.96 2.03
CA ARG A 107 -6.23 -9.61 1.06
C ARG A 107 -7.70 -9.53 1.47
N TRP A 108 -7.99 -9.75 2.75
CA TRP A 108 -9.34 -9.69 3.29
C TRP A 108 -9.86 -8.25 3.41
N GLY A 109 -9.00 -7.35 3.88
CA GLY A 109 -9.33 -5.93 3.98
C GLY A 109 -9.59 -5.31 2.61
N PHE A 110 -8.68 -5.54 1.67
CA PHE A 110 -8.80 -5.02 0.31
C PHE A 110 -10.06 -5.54 -0.40
N ALA A 111 -10.31 -6.85 -0.31
CA ALA A 111 -11.49 -7.45 -0.93
C ALA A 111 -12.81 -6.82 -0.44
N ARG A 112 -12.91 -6.48 0.85
CA ARG A 112 -14.08 -5.81 1.40
C ARG A 112 -14.25 -4.39 0.86
N VAL A 113 -13.16 -3.63 0.83
CA VAL A 113 -13.17 -2.26 0.30
C VAL A 113 -13.52 -2.26 -1.19
N TYR A 114 -12.80 -3.03 -1.99
CA TYR A 114 -13.03 -3.11 -3.44
C TYR A 114 -14.48 -3.50 -3.75
N ARG A 115 -15.05 -4.48 -3.03
CA ARG A 115 -16.45 -4.89 -3.19
C ARG A 115 -17.41 -3.73 -2.92
N ALA A 116 -17.25 -3.00 -1.81
CA ALA A 116 -18.11 -1.88 -1.47
C ALA A 116 -18.14 -0.80 -2.57
N PHE A 117 -17.01 -0.52 -3.19
CA PHE A 117 -16.92 0.43 -4.30
C PHE A 117 -17.44 -0.18 -5.62
N ARG A 118 -17.17 -1.45 -5.88
CA ARG A 118 -17.64 -2.13 -7.09
C ARG A 118 -19.16 -2.26 -7.14
N GLU A 119 -19.80 -2.54 -6.02
CA GLU A 119 -21.26 -2.59 -5.89
C GLU A 119 -21.94 -1.23 -6.18
N GLN A 120 -21.19 -0.14 -6.15
CA GLN A 120 -21.63 1.22 -6.49
C GLN A 120 -21.09 1.70 -7.85
N ASP A 121 -20.47 0.83 -8.65
CA ASP A 121 -19.83 1.14 -9.94
C ASP A 121 -18.75 2.26 -9.88
N LEU A 122 -18.04 2.39 -8.76
CA LEU A 122 -17.03 3.43 -8.52
C LEU A 122 -15.59 2.97 -8.77
N THR A 123 -15.35 1.74 -9.21
CA THR A 123 -13.99 1.20 -9.34
C THR A 123 -13.18 1.77 -10.50
N GLU A 124 -13.82 2.44 -11.44
CA GLU A 124 -13.16 3.17 -12.53
C GLU A 124 -12.91 4.65 -12.17
N ASP A 125 -13.61 5.17 -11.15
CA ASP A 125 -13.50 6.57 -10.72
C ASP A 125 -12.50 6.78 -9.59
N VAL A 126 -12.12 5.71 -8.89
CA VAL A 126 -11.25 5.74 -7.71
C VAL A 126 -10.05 4.84 -7.90
N ALA A 127 -8.84 5.40 -7.74
CA ALA A 127 -7.62 4.60 -7.80
C ALA A 127 -7.39 3.83 -6.49
N PHE A 128 -7.13 2.53 -6.58
CA PHE A 128 -6.90 1.66 -5.43
C PHE A 128 -5.41 1.35 -5.25
N VAL A 129 -4.89 1.66 -4.07
CA VAL A 129 -3.50 1.41 -3.72
C VAL A 129 -3.41 0.37 -2.60
N GLY A 130 -2.75 -0.74 -2.88
CA GLY A 130 -2.53 -1.79 -1.88
C GLY A 130 -1.34 -1.51 -0.97
N SER A 131 -1.47 -1.78 0.33
CA SER A 131 -0.39 -1.71 1.30
C SER A 131 -0.50 -2.85 2.33
N GLY A 132 0.52 -3.69 2.45
CA GLY A 132 0.51 -4.84 3.38
C GLY A 132 1.45 -5.96 2.94
N LYS A 133 2.77 -5.84 3.18
CA LYS A 133 3.82 -6.81 2.76
C LYS A 133 3.81 -7.15 1.25
N LEU A 134 3.49 -6.16 0.42
CA LEU A 134 3.37 -6.33 -1.04
C LEU A 134 4.69 -6.16 -1.81
N GLY A 135 5.82 -6.12 -1.13
CA GLY A 135 7.12 -5.96 -1.77
C GLY A 135 7.78 -7.27 -2.24
N LEU A 136 7.06 -8.38 -2.25
CA LEU A 136 7.45 -9.61 -2.93
C LEU A 136 6.58 -9.79 -4.16
N PRO A 137 7.13 -10.28 -5.29
CA PRO A 137 6.44 -10.25 -6.57
C PRO A 137 5.12 -11.03 -6.57
N GLU A 138 5.04 -12.17 -5.91
CA GLU A 138 3.82 -12.97 -5.79
C GLU A 138 2.70 -12.25 -5.01
N ASN A 139 3.06 -11.51 -3.96
CA ASN A 139 2.09 -10.74 -3.20
C ASN A 139 1.61 -9.50 -3.95
N ALA A 140 2.52 -8.80 -4.63
CA ALA A 140 2.17 -7.68 -5.48
C ALA A 140 1.29 -8.10 -6.65
N LEU A 141 1.62 -9.22 -7.32
CA LEU A 141 0.81 -9.77 -8.40
C LEU A 141 -0.61 -10.08 -7.96
N ALA A 142 -0.76 -10.75 -6.81
CA ALA A 142 -2.08 -11.04 -6.25
C ALA A 142 -2.86 -9.76 -5.94
N ALA A 143 -2.21 -8.71 -5.41
CA ALA A 143 -2.85 -7.43 -5.14
C ALA A 143 -3.33 -6.73 -6.43
N LEU A 144 -2.50 -6.72 -7.48
CA LEU A 144 -2.88 -6.17 -8.77
C LEU A 144 -4.04 -6.96 -9.40
N ALA A 145 -4.02 -8.29 -9.34
CA ALA A 145 -5.12 -9.13 -9.81
C ALA A 145 -6.42 -8.93 -9.02
N MET A 146 -6.34 -8.44 -7.77
CA MET A 146 -7.51 -8.09 -6.96
C MET A 146 -8.11 -6.72 -7.29
N GLY A 147 -7.48 -5.94 -8.18
CA GLY A 147 -7.95 -4.63 -8.59
C GLY A 147 -7.18 -3.46 -7.96
N CYS A 148 -5.96 -3.69 -7.46
CA CYS A 148 -5.07 -2.58 -7.14
C CYS A 148 -4.49 -1.97 -8.41
N ASP A 149 -4.53 -0.65 -8.54
CA ASP A 149 -3.83 0.09 -9.59
C ASP A 149 -2.33 0.21 -9.28
N SER A 150 -2.00 0.25 -8.00
CA SER A 150 -0.61 0.25 -7.55
C SER A 150 -0.43 -0.37 -6.16
N VAL A 151 0.82 -0.60 -5.77
CA VAL A 151 1.17 -1.15 -4.46
C VAL A 151 2.22 -0.33 -3.74
N ASN A 152 2.02 -0.12 -2.44
CA ASN A 152 3.00 0.48 -1.57
C ASN A 152 4.00 -0.56 -1.07
N VAL A 153 5.29 -0.25 -1.21
CA VAL A 153 6.38 -1.10 -0.76
C VAL A 153 7.14 -0.41 0.36
N GLY A 154 6.97 -0.85 1.59
CA GLY A 154 7.63 -0.28 2.77
C GLY A 154 8.73 -1.19 3.33
N ARG A 155 8.35 -2.28 3.98
CA ARG A 155 9.24 -3.14 4.77
C ARG A 155 10.36 -3.78 3.93
N THR A 156 10.06 -4.28 2.75
CA THR A 156 11.04 -4.89 1.85
C THR A 156 12.01 -3.85 1.27
N ALA A 157 11.53 -2.64 0.95
CA ALA A 157 12.41 -1.53 0.58
C ALA A 157 13.35 -1.15 1.74
N MET A 158 12.87 -1.15 2.99
CA MET A 158 13.75 -0.96 4.15
C MET A 158 14.80 -2.06 4.27
N PHE A 159 14.46 -3.33 3.99
CA PHE A 159 15.44 -4.43 3.96
C PHE A 159 16.51 -4.18 2.90
N ALA A 160 16.11 -3.73 1.72
CA ALA A 160 17.05 -3.40 0.64
C ALA A 160 18.08 -2.35 1.07
N ILE A 161 17.69 -1.35 1.87
CA ILE A 161 18.60 -0.33 2.38
C ILE A 161 19.32 -0.71 3.68
N GLY A 162 19.08 -1.92 4.21
CA GLY A 162 19.84 -2.47 5.32
C GLY A 162 19.10 -2.63 6.65
N CYS A 163 17.77 -2.55 6.67
CA CYS A 163 17.00 -2.94 7.85
C CYS A 163 17.17 -4.45 8.13
N ILE A 164 17.49 -4.78 9.36
CA ILE A 164 17.66 -6.18 9.83
C ILE A 164 16.48 -6.67 10.68
N GLN A 165 15.36 -5.94 10.64
CA GLN A 165 14.15 -6.22 11.41
C GLN A 165 14.40 -6.33 12.93
N ALA A 166 15.28 -5.50 13.45
CA ALA A 166 15.59 -5.47 14.89
C ALA A 166 14.42 -5.00 15.78
N GLN A 167 13.33 -4.51 15.17
CA GLN A 167 12.11 -4.02 15.85
C GLN A 167 12.37 -2.96 16.94
N LYS A 168 13.45 -2.18 16.77
CA LYS A 168 13.84 -1.07 17.66
C LYS A 168 13.48 0.31 17.11
N CYS A 169 12.65 0.35 16.06
CA CYS A 169 12.30 1.60 15.37
C CYS A 169 11.68 2.65 16.30
N HIS A 170 10.85 2.23 17.26
CA HIS A 170 10.18 3.11 18.21
C HIS A 170 11.08 3.62 19.33
N THR A 171 12.28 3.04 19.52
CA THR A 171 13.15 3.32 20.66
C THR A 171 14.30 4.32 20.37
N ASP A 172 14.40 4.79 19.13
CA ASP A 172 15.57 5.56 18.63
C ASP A 172 16.91 4.78 18.61
N ARG A 173 16.90 3.48 18.83
CA ARG A 173 18.08 2.61 18.92
C ARG A 173 18.18 1.63 17.74
N CYS A 174 17.79 2.09 16.54
CA CYS A 174 17.93 1.27 15.33
C CYS A 174 19.42 0.99 15.06
N PRO A 175 19.88 -0.27 15.10
CA PRO A 175 21.30 -0.59 15.01
C PRO A 175 21.91 -0.32 13.63
N THR A 176 21.07 -0.24 12.58
CA THR A 176 21.51 -0.02 11.19
C THR A 176 21.32 1.42 10.72
N GLY A 177 20.85 2.32 11.57
CA GLY A 177 20.67 3.73 11.24
C GLY A 177 19.40 4.07 10.46
N VAL A 178 18.62 3.09 10.02
CA VAL A 178 17.44 3.28 9.13
C VAL A 178 16.31 4.05 9.81
N ALA A 179 16.10 3.88 11.12
CA ALA A 179 14.96 4.45 11.84
C ALA A 179 15.38 5.07 13.19
N THR A 180 16.36 5.98 13.18
CA THR A 180 16.87 6.67 14.37
C THR A 180 17.19 8.12 14.07
N GLN A 181 17.16 8.98 15.08
CA GLN A 181 17.65 10.35 15.04
C GLN A 181 19.08 10.48 15.62
N SER A 182 19.66 9.39 16.12
CA SER A 182 21.05 9.37 16.62
C SER A 182 22.05 9.56 15.48
N ALA A 183 22.76 10.68 15.44
CA ALA A 183 23.79 10.97 14.44
C ALA A 183 24.89 9.89 14.34
N ARG A 184 25.18 9.20 15.48
CA ARG A 184 26.13 8.09 15.49
C ARG A 184 25.60 6.87 14.72
N LEU A 185 24.34 6.51 14.95
CA LEU A 185 23.73 5.33 14.33
C LEU A 185 23.36 5.60 12.85
N GLN A 186 22.95 6.82 12.51
CA GLN A 186 22.67 7.24 11.14
C GLN A 186 23.85 7.07 10.18
N ARG A 187 25.09 7.08 10.67
CA ARG A 187 26.27 6.79 9.86
C ARG A 187 26.27 5.40 9.23
N GLY A 188 25.46 4.47 9.75
CA GLY A 188 25.21 3.15 9.14
C GLY A 188 24.35 3.21 7.88
N LEU A 189 23.64 4.32 7.65
CA LEU A 189 22.80 4.55 6.48
C LEU A 189 23.53 5.52 5.53
N ASP A 190 24.44 4.99 4.70
CA ASP A 190 25.06 5.77 3.63
C ASP A 190 24.06 5.95 2.46
N PRO A 191 23.55 7.17 2.18
CA PRO A 191 22.56 7.38 1.13
C PRO A 191 23.06 7.00 -0.26
N THR A 192 24.34 7.22 -0.56
CA THR A 192 24.92 6.92 -1.88
C THR A 192 24.87 5.42 -2.19
N LEU A 193 25.34 4.60 -1.26
CA LEU A 193 25.29 3.14 -1.40
C LEU A 193 23.86 2.60 -1.31
N LYS A 194 23.06 3.13 -0.39
CA LYS A 194 21.70 2.60 -0.10
C LYS A 194 20.68 2.95 -1.18
N SER A 195 20.82 4.10 -1.86
CA SER A 195 19.98 4.45 -3.02
C SER A 195 20.16 3.45 -4.16
N VAL A 196 21.40 3.06 -4.47
CA VAL A 196 21.68 2.03 -5.50
C VAL A 196 21.05 0.69 -5.12
N ARG A 197 21.16 0.28 -3.86
CA ARG A 197 20.52 -0.98 -3.40
C ARG A 197 19.00 -0.92 -3.50
N CYS A 198 18.40 0.22 -3.16
CA CYS A 198 16.95 0.42 -3.29
C CYS A 198 16.53 0.36 -4.77
N ALA A 199 17.25 1.03 -5.65
CA ALA A 199 16.98 1.02 -7.09
C ALA A 199 17.07 -0.40 -7.68
N ARG A 200 18.11 -1.16 -7.32
CA ARG A 200 18.25 -2.57 -7.75
C ARG A 200 17.09 -3.43 -7.25
N TYR A 201 16.66 -3.24 -6.02
CA TYR A 201 15.50 -3.95 -5.48
C TYR A 201 14.23 -3.64 -6.28
N MET A 202 13.97 -2.37 -6.59
CA MET A 202 12.79 -1.98 -7.38
C MET A 202 12.85 -2.54 -8.82
N ALA A 203 14.03 -2.50 -9.45
CA ALA A 203 14.24 -3.10 -10.76
C ALA A 203 13.99 -4.63 -10.74
N SER A 204 14.50 -5.32 -9.71
CA SER A 204 14.28 -6.76 -9.55
C SER A 204 12.80 -7.08 -9.30
N LEU A 205 12.10 -6.29 -8.47
CA LEU A 205 10.66 -6.48 -8.22
C LEU A 205 9.86 -6.34 -9.53
N ARG A 206 10.12 -5.28 -10.33
CA ARG A 206 9.49 -5.10 -11.65
C ARG A 206 9.78 -6.28 -12.57
N PHE A 207 11.03 -6.69 -12.67
CA PHE A 207 11.45 -7.80 -13.53
C PHE A 207 10.74 -9.12 -13.17
N GLU A 208 10.70 -9.46 -11.88
CA GLU A 208 10.02 -10.68 -11.43
C GLU A 208 8.50 -10.62 -11.59
N LEU A 209 7.88 -9.45 -11.41
CA LEU A 209 6.46 -9.25 -11.71
C LEU A 209 6.14 -9.55 -13.19
N LEU A 210 6.94 -9.02 -14.12
CA LEU A 210 6.77 -9.28 -15.55
C LEU A 210 7.00 -10.76 -15.90
N ARG A 211 7.96 -11.41 -15.25
CA ARG A 211 8.17 -12.87 -15.43
C ARG A 211 6.96 -13.69 -14.98
N LEU A 212 6.39 -13.36 -13.80
CA LEU A 212 5.20 -14.04 -13.29
C LEU A 212 4.00 -13.80 -14.21
N SER A 213 3.81 -12.57 -14.71
CA SER A 213 2.73 -12.25 -15.66
C SER A 213 2.85 -13.10 -16.94
N ARG A 214 4.05 -13.18 -17.51
CA ARG A 214 4.32 -14.00 -18.69
C ARG A 214 4.09 -15.49 -18.45
N ALA A 215 4.39 -15.98 -17.25
CA ALA A 215 4.07 -17.35 -16.86
C ALA A 215 2.54 -17.58 -16.78
N CYS A 216 1.76 -16.55 -16.49
CA CYS A 216 0.29 -16.57 -16.56
C CYS A 216 -0.24 -16.35 -18.00
N GLY A 217 0.63 -16.17 -18.99
CA GLY A 217 0.25 -15.99 -20.41
C GLY A 217 -0.16 -14.56 -20.76
N VAL A 218 0.23 -13.56 -19.96
CA VAL A 218 -0.07 -12.13 -20.21
C VAL A 218 1.20 -11.28 -20.07
N GLU A 219 1.24 -10.13 -20.76
CA GLU A 219 2.44 -9.30 -20.83
C GLU A 219 2.57 -8.32 -19.62
N HIS A 220 1.48 -8.01 -18.93
CA HIS A 220 1.50 -7.04 -17.84
C HIS A 220 0.83 -7.61 -16.56
N PRO A 221 1.33 -7.30 -15.34
CA PRO A 221 0.77 -7.83 -14.10
C PRO A 221 -0.70 -7.47 -13.86
N ALA A 222 -1.16 -6.29 -14.30
CA ALA A 222 -2.56 -5.88 -14.19
C ALA A 222 -3.52 -6.69 -15.10
N LEU A 223 -2.99 -7.49 -16.03
CA LEU A 223 -3.78 -8.37 -16.90
C LEU A 223 -3.97 -9.78 -16.32
N VAL A 224 -3.28 -10.11 -15.23
CA VAL A 224 -3.45 -11.38 -14.51
C VAL A 224 -4.81 -11.37 -13.80
N THR A 225 -5.55 -12.47 -13.94
CA THR A 225 -6.86 -12.60 -13.31
C THR A 225 -6.80 -13.42 -12.02
N LEU A 226 -7.78 -13.27 -11.16
CA LEU A 226 -7.88 -14.02 -9.91
C LEU A 226 -8.09 -15.52 -10.11
N ASP A 227 -8.57 -15.96 -11.27
CA ASP A 227 -8.72 -17.37 -11.62
C ASP A 227 -7.38 -18.05 -12.01
N GLN A 228 -6.35 -17.25 -12.31
CA GLN A 228 -4.99 -17.75 -12.56
C GLN A 228 -4.16 -17.91 -11.28
N ILE A 229 -4.71 -17.49 -10.14
CA ILE A 229 -4.04 -17.55 -8.84
C ILE A 229 -4.80 -18.50 -7.93
N GLU A 230 -4.13 -19.56 -7.49
CA GLU A 230 -4.70 -20.54 -6.58
C GLU A 230 -4.09 -20.44 -5.19
N LEU A 231 -4.93 -20.60 -4.17
CA LEU A 231 -4.50 -20.72 -2.78
C LEU A 231 -4.60 -22.17 -2.33
N LEU A 232 -3.51 -22.71 -1.82
CA LEU A 232 -3.51 -24.03 -1.21
C LEU A 232 -4.25 -23.97 0.12
N GLN A 233 -5.26 -24.82 0.30
CA GLN A 233 -6.00 -24.96 1.55
C GLN A 233 -5.35 -26.03 2.44
N ASP A 234 -5.00 -27.14 1.85
CA ASP A 234 -4.26 -28.20 2.50
C ASP A 234 -3.29 -28.90 1.53
N ARG A 235 -2.88 -30.14 1.81
CA ARG A 235 -1.93 -30.87 0.96
C ARG A 235 -2.44 -31.19 -0.43
N TRP A 236 -3.75 -31.19 -0.64
CA TRP A 236 -4.38 -31.77 -1.83
C TRP A 236 -5.42 -30.86 -2.47
N GLU A 237 -5.80 -29.78 -1.78
CA GLU A 237 -6.83 -28.88 -2.24
C GLU A 237 -6.28 -27.47 -2.45
N SER A 238 -6.59 -26.91 -3.62
CA SER A 238 -6.43 -25.50 -3.90
C SER A 238 -7.76 -24.91 -4.37
N ILE A 239 -7.93 -23.62 -4.17
CA ILE A 239 -9.09 -22.89 -4.67
C ILE A 239 -8.64 -21.59 -5.33
N PRO A 240 -9.29 -21.17 -6.42
CA PRO A 240 -9.02 -19.89 -7.06
C PRO A 240 -9.16 -18.72 -6.09
N LEU A 241 -8.25 -17.76 -6.17
CA LEU A 241 -8.27 -16.58 -5.29
C LEU A 241 -9.60 -15.83 -5.42
N ARG A 242 -10.22 -15.80 -6.59
CA ARG A 242 -11.53 -15.20 -6.81
C ARG A 242 -12.60 -15.76 -5.85
N GLN A 243 -12.64 -17.08 -5.66
CA GLN A 243 -13.57 -17.72 -4.73
C GLN A 243 -13.25 -17.36 -3.26
N VAL A 244 -11.97 -17.28 -2.91
CA VAL A 244 -11.53 -16.93 -1.54
C VAL A 244 -11.97 -15.52 -1.17
N VAL A 245 -11.78 -14.55 -2.07
CA VAL A 245 -12.16 -13.15 -1.82
C VAL A 245 -13.65 -12.89 -2.09
N GLY A 246 -14.36 -13.86 -2.69
CA GLY A 246 -15.78 -13.78 -2.98
C GLY A 246 -16.11 -12.73 -4.04
N TYR A 247 -15.26 -12.60 -5.06
CA TYR A 247 -15.53 -11.71 -6.19
C TYR A 247 -16.41 -12.39 -7.24
N GLU A 248 -17.23 -11.58 -7.89
CA GLU A 248 -17.96 -12.01 -9.08
C GLU A 248 -17.03 -12.08 -10.29
N ASP A 249 -17.52 -12.67 -11.37
CA ASP A 249 -16.75 -12.78 -12.61
C ASP A 249 -16.41 -11.40 -13.19
N GLY A 250 -15.17 -11.22 -13.62
CA GLY A 250 -14.67 -9.94 -14.15
C GLY A 250 -14.28 -8.90 -13.11
N TRP A 251 -14.54 -9.10 -11.81
CA TRP A 251 -14.09 -8.17 -10.77
C TRP A 251 -12.57 -8.22 -10.60
N GLY A 252 -11.97 -7.07 -10.30
CA GLY A 252 -10.52 -6.90 -10.17
C GLY A 252 -9.78 -6.75 -11.50
N GLN A 253 -10.47 -6.89 -12.64
CA GLN A 253 -9.87 -6.75 -13.95
C GLN A 253 -9.91 -5.28 -14.43
N VAL A 254 -8.89 -4.88 -15.15
CA VAL A 254 -8.86 -3.58 -15.83
C VAL A 254 -9.93 -3.51 -16.92
N SER A 255 -10.39 -2.30 -17.24
CA SER A 255 -11.37 -2.06 -18.30
C SER A 255 -10.87 -2.59 -19.66
N SER A 256 -11.77 -2.82 -20.59
CA SER A 256 -11.39 -3.26 -21.94
C SER A 256 -10.55 -2.22 -22.70
N GLY A 257 -10.75 -0.93 -22.39
CA GLY A 257 -9.94 0.17 -22.96
C GLY A 257 -8.52 0.13 -22.45
N ASP A 258 -8.36 0.13 -21.13
CA ASP A 258 -7.03 0.10 -20.48
C ASP A 258 -6.25 -1.18 -20.80
N ARG A 259 -6.96 -2.31 -20.99
CA ARG A 259 -6.33 -3.55 -21.46
C ARG A 259 -5.65 -3.38 -22.79
N GLY A 260 -6.29 -2.70 -23.74
CA GLY A 260 -5.71 -2.41 -25.07
C GLY A 260 -4.47 -1.53 -24.92
N GLU A 261 -4.57 -0.45 -24.17
CA GLU A 261 -3.45 0.48 -23.94
C GLU A 261 -2.26 -0.21 -23.25
N LEU A 262 -2.49 -1.05 -22.26
CA LEU A 262 -1.44 -1.84 -21.60
C LEU A 262 -0.73 -2.79 -22.56
N VAL A 263 -1.48 -3.48 -23.43
CA VAL A 263 -0.88 -4.39 -24.44
C VAL A 263 -0.02 -3.60 -25.43
N ASP A 264 -0.51 -2.47 -25.93
CA ASP A 264 0.22 -1.61 -26.86
C ASP A 264 1.48 -1.01 -26.21
N MET A 265 1.39 -0.56 -24.97
CA MET A 265 2.52 -0.05 -24.19
C MET A 265 3.59 -1.14 -24.00
N MET A 266 3.20 -2.36 -23.64
CA MET A 266 4.14 -3.46 -23.44
C MET A 266 4.80 -3.95 -24.73
N ALA A 267 4.08 -3.85 -25.86
CA ALA A 267 4.65 -4.14 -27.17
C ALA A 267 5.72 -3.12 -27.60
N ALA A 268 5.57 -1.87 -27.17
CA ALA A 268 6.54 -0.79 -27.43
C ALA A 268 7.75 -0.85 -26.48
N ASP A 269 7.58 -1.36 -25.25
CA ASP A 269 8.61 -1.45 -24.19
C ASP A 269 9.35 -2.81 -24.29
N SER A 270 10.09 -3.01 -25.36
CA SER A 270 10.98 -4.18 -25.49
C SER A 270 12.26 -3.98 -24.64
N ASP A 271 12.11 -3.95 -23.33
CA ASP A 271 13.17 -3.68 -22.38
C ASP A 271 14.15 -4.88 -22.32
N PRO A 272 15.45 -4.72 -22.63
CA PRO A 272 16.42 -5.78 -22.45
C PRO A 272 16.53 -6.14 -20.96
N ALA A 273 16.64 -7.43 -20.66
CA ALA A 273 16.85 -7.91 -19.31
C ALA A 273 18.03 -7.16 -18.65
N PRO A 274 17.95 -6.78 -17.37
CA PRO A 274 19.07 -6.18 -16.69
C PRO A 274 20.28 -7.11 -16.80
N GLU A 275 21.41 -6.60 -17.31
CA GLU A 275 22.65 -7.36 -17.35
C GLU A 275 22.96 -7.84 -15.92
N ALA A 276 23.13 -9.17 -15.80
CA ALA A 276 23.60 -9.78 -14.56
C ALA A 276 25.02 -9.25 -14.31
N THR A 277 25.14 -8.23 -13.49
CA THR A 277 26.44 -7.83 -12.96
C THR A 277 26.75 -8.72 -11.78
N ASP A 278 27.74 -9.60 -11.95
CA ASP A 278 28.37 -10.42 -10.92
C ASP A 278 28.80 -9.63 -9.66
#